data_be908019ff130067899d04da9cfa4613
#
_entry.id   be908019ff130067899d04da9cfa4613
#
_cell.length_a   1.000
_cell.length_b   1.000
_cell.length_c   1.000
_cell.angle_alpha   90.00
_cell.angle_beta   90.00
_cell.angle_gamma   90.00
#
_symmetry.space_group_name_H-M   'P 1'
#
loop_
_entity.id
_entity.type
_entity.pdbx_description
1 polymer ?
#
loop_
_entity_poly.entity_id
_entity_poly.type
_entity_poly.pdbx_seq_one_letter_code
_entity_poly.pdbx_strand_id
1 'polypeptide(L)'
;LGGGLWMAVQVQKEIFPEAQLDIVEVEVTYPGAAPEEVEQGVLMPVEEAVQGVESIKEMMSTAREGSGLIQLELVAGANRMQALQDIEQAVDRVRTFPDQAEEPRVRLQARTHDVMELVLYGEVDIWTLRQLGEQVRNRLLSESAVTRADISDVPDYLTSVEISQTTLREYNLTLDQVASIIEQSSRDVPAGNLATDNGEILLRLKERKQWADEFSRIVVSRADSGAVVTLGDIATVQDGFEDSGFHSRFNGQPSVEIEIFRTGSQSPLDIAEAVEGVMAELKTTLPDPVQVGMKAAVLETVLDCGDVAQ
;
A
#
# COMPACT_ATOMS: atom_id res chain seq x y z
N LEU A 1 12.85 48.35 14.95
CA LEU A 1 12.62 47.94 13.54
C LEU A 1 13.29 46.58 13.18
N GLY A 2 14.36 46.15 13.88
CA GLY A 2 15.06 44.87 13.57
C GLY A 2 14.32 43.60 14.07
N GLY A 3 13.47 43.68 15.09
CA GLY A 3 12.77 42.51 15.64
C GLY A 3 11.62 42.01 14.78
N GLY A 4 10.97 42.86 14.01
CA GLY A 4 9.87 42.49 13.12
C GLY A 4 10.33 41.71 11.88
N LEU A 5 11.51 42.00 11.37
CA LEU A 5 12.11 41.32 10.22
C LEU A 5 12.56 39.88 10.57
N TRP A 6 13.00 39.67 11.81
CA TRP A 6 13.46 38.35 12.26
C TRP A 6 12.26 37.40 12.54
N MET A 7 11.13 37.94 12.98
CA MET A 7 9.89 37.15 13.15
C MET A 7 9.23 36.77 11.82
N ALA A 8 9.37 37.57 10.77
CA ALA A 8 8.79 37.28 9.46
C ALA A 8 9.41 36.06 8.77
N VAL A 9 10.65 35.72 9.12
CA VAL A 9 11.37 34.54 8.56
C VAL A 9 10.97 33.22 9.27
N GLN A 10 10.32 33.32 10.44
CA GLN A 10 9.88 32.13 11.22
C GLN A 10 8.39 31.82 11.11
N VAL A 11 7.64 32.55 10.29
CA VAL A 11 6.22 32.23 10.05
C VAL A 11 6.18 31.00 9.15
N GLN A 12 5.75 29.86 9.70
CA GLN A 12 5.33 28.72 8.91
C GLN A 12 4.24 29.18 7.94
N LYS A 13 4.52 29.14 6.65
CA LYS A 13 3.52 29.42 5.62
C LYS A 13 2.59 28.20 5.52
N GLU A 14 1.56 28.17 6.33
CA GLU A 14 0.44 27.25 6.13
C GLU A 14 -0.44 27.81 5.01
N ILE A 15 -0.62 27.04 3.97
CA ILE A 15 -1.34 27.43 2.75
C ILE A 15 -2.84 27.43 2.95
N PHE A 16 -3.35 26.62 3.88
CA PHE A 16 -4.74 26.58 4.35
C PHE A 16 -4.79 26.18 5.82
N PRO A 17 -5.72 26.76 6.64
CA PRO A 17 -6.03 26.21 7.95
C PRO A 17 -6.77 24.88 7.73
N GLU A 18 -6.01 23.79 7.71
CA GLU A 18 -6.58 22.46 7.61
C GLU A 18 -7.30 22.13 8.92
N ALA A 19 -8.56 21.76 8.83
CA ALA A 19 -9.24 21.04 9.91
C ALA A 19 -8.53 19.70 10.07
N GLN A 20 -7.58 19.64 10.99
CA GLN A 20 -6.72 18.46 11.19
C GLN A 20 -7.56 17.38 11.89
N LEU A 21 -8.11 16.49 11.11
CA LEU A 21 -8.78 15.30 11.62
C LEU A 21 -7.72 14.26 12.03
N ASP A 22 -7.70 13.90 13.29
CA ASP A 22 -6.94 12.76 13.77
C ASP A 22 -7.84 11.53 13.68
N ILE A 23 -7.44 10.54 12.88
CA ILE A 23 -8.21 9.32 12.63
C ILE A 23 -7.41 8.13 13.14
N VAL A 24 -8.07 7.29 13.92
CA VAL A 24 -7.58 5.95 14.25
C VAL A 24 -8.34 4.95 13.38
N GLU A 25 -7.62 4.06 12.72
CA GLU A 25 -8.19 3.00 11.89
C GLU A 25 -8.10 1.67 12.62
N VAL A 26 -9.19 0.91 12.58
CA VAL A 26 -9.25 -0.49 13.00
C VAL A 26 -9.57 -1.33 11.77
N GLU A 27 -8.62 -2.14 11.35
CA GLU A 27 -8.74 -3.02 10.19
C GLU A 27 -8.77 -4.49 10.65
N VAL A 28 -9.71 -5.26 10.14
CA VAL A 28 -9.83 -6.69 10.42
C VAL A 28 -10.02 -7.44 9.12
N THR A 29 -9.15 -8.41 8.85
CA THR A 29 -9.29 -9.33 7.72
C THR A 29 -10.15 -10.52 8.14
N TYR A 30 -11.15 -10.87 7.34
CA TYR A 30 -11.99 -12.06 7.55
C TYR A 30 -12.12 -12.79 6.20
N PRO A 31 -11.14 -13.62 5.83
CA PRO A 31 -11.05 -14.23 4.50
C PRO A 31 -12.30 -15.05 4.13
N GLY A 32 -12.82 -14.81 2.94
CA GLY A 32 -13.97 -15.54 2.39
C GLY A 32 -15.35 -15.16 2.95
N ALA A 33 -15.40 -14.19 3.87
CA ALA A 33 -16.66 -13.72 4.43
C ALA A 33 -17.37 -12.74 3.50
N ALA A 34 -18.68 -12.86 3.35
CA ALA A 34 -19.52 -11.88 2.68
C ALA A 34 -19.58 -10.56 3.50
N PRO A 35 -19.89 -9.41 2.88
CA PRO A 35 -19.96 -8.13 3.60
C PRO A 35 -20.89 -8.14 4.82
N GLU A 36 -22.03 -8.84 4.76
CA GLU A 36 -22.96 -8.98 5.88
C GLU A 36 -22.36 -9.77 7.05
N GLU A 37 -21.53 -10.77 6.75
CA GLU A 37 -20.82 -11.56 7.78
C GLU A 37 -19.70 -10.74 8.43
N VAL A 38 -19.01 -9.92 7.64
CA VAL A 38 -18.00 -8.96 8.14
C VAL A 38 -18.67 -7.91 9.03
N GLU A 39 -19.81 -7.35 8.62
CA GLU A 39 -20.54 -6.37 9.42
C GLU A 39 -20.95 -6.97 10.77
N GLN A 40 -21.63 -8.13 10.77
CA GLN A 40 -22.18 -8.71 11.99
C GLN A 40 -21.10 -9.36 12.88
N GLY A 41 -20.14 -10.03 12.27
CA GLY A 41 -19.11 -10.80 12.99
C GLY A 41 -17.92 -9.97 13.46
N VAL A 42 -17.65 -8.84 12.79
CA VAL A 42 -16.43 -8.04 13.00
C VAL A 42 -16.74 -6.59 13.37
N LEU A 43 -17.45 -5.85 12.50
CA LEU A 43 -17.62 -4.41 12.70
C LEU A 43 -18.47 -4.10 13.91
N MET A 44 -19.65 -4.68 14.03
CA MET A 44 -20.56 -4.42 15.17
C MET A 44 -19.92 -4.71 16.53
N PRO A 45 -19.21 -5.83 16.77
CA PRO A 45 -18.50 -6.06 18.02
C PRO A 45 -17.43 -5.00 18.35
N VAL A 46 -16.70 -4.52 17.33
CA VAL A 46 -15.69 -3.46 17.52
C VAL A 46 -16.36 -2.13 17.81
N GLU A 47 -17.40 -1.76 17.06
CA GLU A 47 -18.18 -0.53 17.27
C GLU A 47 -18.72 -0.45 18.71
N GLU A 48 -19.32 -1.55 19.18
CA GLU A 48 -19.82 -1.63 20.55
C GLU A 48 -18.69 -1.47 21.57
N ALA A 49 -17.52 -2.07 21.34
CA ALA A 49 -16.40 -1.99 22.24
C ALA A 49 -15.79 -0.60 22.34
N VAL A 50 -15.71 0.15 21.22
CA VAL A 50 -15.10 1.48 21.18
C VAL A 50 -16.09 2.62 21.49
N GLN A 51 -17.39 2.35 21.53
CA GLN A 51 -18.43 3.36 21.80
C GLN A 51 -18.24 4.13 23.13
N GLY A 52 -17.57 3.50 24.10
CA GLY A 52 -17.28 4.10 25.40
C GLY A 52 -16.03 4.96 25.47
N VAL A 53 -15.29 5.13 24.38
CA VAL A 53 -14.04 5.89 24.34
C VAL A 53 -14.33 7.38 24.11
N GLU A 54 -14.12 8.21 25.13
CA GLU A 54 -14.51 9.64 25.13
C GLU A 54 -13.77 10.48 24.08
N SER A 55 -12.62 10.02 23.61
CA SER A 55 -11.82 10.72 22.60
C SER A 55 -12.34 10.57 21.17
N ILE A 56 -13.35 9.73 20.92
CA ILE A 56 -13.95 9.54 19.61
C ILE A 56 -15.07 10.55 19.39
N LYS A 57 -14.98 11.27 18.27
CA LYS A 57 -16.00 12.24 17.84
C LYS A 57 -17.01 11.60 16.87
N GLU A 58 -16.51 10.87 15.89
CA GLU A 58 -17.30 10.23 14.85
C GLU A 58 -16.71 8.89 14.48
N MET A 59 -17.55 7.94 14.08
CA MET A 59 -17.15 6.61 13.66
C MET A 59 -17.81 6.29 12.33
N MET A 60 -16.99 5.79 11.39
CA MET A 60 -17.42 5.31 10.09
C MET A 60 -16.92 3.89 9.88
N SER A 61 -17.81 2.97 9.52
CA SER A 61 -17.48 1.57 9.28
C SER A 61 -17.78 1.20 7.85
N THR A 62 -16.90 0.39 7.27
CA THR A 62 -17.03 -0.12 5.90
C THR A 62 -16.81 -1.62 5.91
N ALA A 63 -17.83 -2.39 5.52
CA ALA A 63 -17.73 -3.82 5.26
C ALA A 63 -17.47 -4.07 3.78
N ARG A 64 -16.50 -4.92 3.48
CA ARG A 64 -16.20 -5.44 2.14
C ARG A 64 -16.07 -6.95 2.21
N GLU A 65 -16.11 -7.61 1.05
CA GLU A 65 -15.80 -9.04 1.00
C GLU A 65 -14.40 -9.29 1.56
N GLY A 66 -14.32 -10.14 2.58
CA GLY A 66 -13.06 -10.52 3.23
C GLY A 66 -12.43 -9.48 4.17
N SER A 67 -13.00 -8.29 4.36
CA SER A 67 -12.39 -7.26 5.24
C SER A 67 -13.36 -6.25 5.80
N GLY A 68 -13.08 -5.79 7.03
CA GLY A 68 -13.77 -4.69 7.70
C GLY A 68 -12.81 -3.57 8.06
N LEU A 69 -13.22 -2.33 7.84
CA LEU A 69 -12.49 -1.12 8.21
C LEU A 69 -13.37 -0.20 9.05
N ILE A 70 -12.88 0.23 10.20
CA ILE A 70 -13.51 1.24 11.04
C ILE A 70 -12.57 2.44 11.14
N GLN A 71 -13.06 3.61 10.81
CA GLN A 71 -12.37 4.88 10.94
C GLN A 71 -12.98 5.68 12.10
N LEU A 72 -12.15 6.03 13.05
CA LEU A 72 -12.52 6.71 14.28
C LEU A 72 -11.91 8.11 14.28
N GLU A 73 -12.72 9.12 13.99
CA GLU A 73 -12.31 10.51 14.07
C GLU A 73 -12.19 10.93 15.54
N LEU A 74 -11.06 11.48 15.92
CA LEU A 74 -10.82 11.93 17.28
C LEU A 74 -11.35 13.36 17.52
N VAL A 75 -11.72 13.64 18.76
CA VAL A 75 -12.07 15.00 19.18
C VAL A 75 -10.86 15.93 18.98
N ALA A 76 -11.10 17.13 18.46
CA ALA A 76 -10.04 18.11 18.23
C ALA A 76 -9.24 18.39 19.51
N GLY A 77 -7.90 18.27 19.41
CA GLY A 77 -6.99 18.44 20.54
C GLY A 77 -6.86 17.25 21.48
N ALA A 78 -7.47 16.12 21.19
CA ALA A 78 -7.26 14.87 21.93
C ALA A 78 -5.78 14.43 21.86
N ASN A 79 -5.30 13.78 22.93
CA ASN A 79 -3.99 13.16 22.90
C ASN A 79 -4.05 11.88 22.04
N ARG A 80 -3.50 11.94 20.82
CA ARG A 80 -3.56 10.86 19.83
C ARG A 80 -3.03 9.52 20.33
N MET A 81 -1.90 9.55 21.05
CA MET A 81 -1.29 8.29 21.55
C MET A 81 -2.12 7.68 22.66
N GLN A 82 -2.72 8.51 23.52
CA GLN A 82 -3.63 8.05 24.56
C GLN A 82 -4.91 7.47 23.93
N ALA A 83 -5.51 8.18 22.97
CA ALA A 83 -6.67 7.69 22.24
C ALA A 83 -6.42 6.38 21.51
N LEU A 84 -5.24 6.24 20.83
CA LEU A 84 -4.83 5.00 20.21
C LEU A 84 -4.79 3.85 21.21
N GLN A 85 -4.13 4.05 22.35
CA GLN A 85 -4.04 3.03 23.41
C GLN A 85 -5.41 2.65 24.00
N ASP A 86 -6.28 3.63 24.22
CA ASP A 86 -7.62 3.39 24.75
C ASP A 86 -8.48 2.58 23.76
N ILE A 87 -8.35 2.87 22.46
CA ILE A 87 -9.02 2.13 21.39
C ILE A 87 -8.43 0.72 21.25
N GLU A 88 -7.11 0.55 21.22
CA GLU A 88 -6.45 -0.76 21.20
C GLU A 88 -6.95 -1.64 22.36
N GLN A 89 -6.95 -1.10 23.57
CA GLN A 89 -7.45 -1.83 24.75
C GLN A 89 -8.94 -2.16 24.65
N ALA A 90 -9.76 -1.32 24.03
CA ALA A 90 -11.16 -1.60 23.81
C ALA A 90 -11.37 -2.74 22.82
N VAL A 91 -10.65 -2.70 21.68
CA VAL A 91 -10.67 -3.74 20.65
C VAL A 91 -10.15 -5.08 21.17
N ASP A 92 -9.05 -5.09 21.93
CA ASP A 92 -8.46 -6.29 22.53
C ASP A 92 -9.40 -7.03 23.51
N ARG A 93 -10.39 -6.32 24.04
CA ARG A 93 -11.42 -6.93 24.91
C ARG A 93 -12.50 -7.70 24.17
N VAL A 94 -12.63 -7.51 22.87
CA VAL A 94 -13.61 -8.23 22.05
C VAL A 94 -13.23 -9.71 21.96
N ARG A 95 -14.13 -10.59 22.39
CA ARG A 95 -13.92 -12.05 22.42
C ARG A 95 -14.84 -12.81 21.47
N THR A 96 -15.62 -12.07 20.70
CA THR A 96 -16.67 -12.63 19.85
C THR A 96 -16.29 -12.71 18.38
N PHE A 97 -15.05 -12.44 18.04
CA PHE A 97 -14.59 -12.58 16.66
C PHE A 97 -14.71 -14.02 16.16
N PRO A 98 -15.12 -14.23 14.89
CA PRO A 98 -15.08 -15.54 14.25
C PRO A 98 -13.66 -16.12 14.25
N ASP A 99 -13.55 -17.45 14.39
CA ASP A 99 -12.23 -18.15 14.42
C ASP A 99 -11.37 -17.93 13.16
N GLN A 100 -12.02 -17.63 12.02
CA GLN A 100 -11.32 -17.36 10.75
C GLN A 100 -10.93 -15.89 10.57
N ALA A 101 -11.43 -14.99 11.42
CA ALA A 101 -10.99 -13.58 11.37
C ALA A 101 -9.58 -13.45 11.93
N GLU A 102 -8.77 -12.62 11.27
CA GLU A 102 -7.44 -12.28 11.77
C GLU A 102 -7.53 -11.30 12.96
N GLU A 103 -6.43 -11.17 13.72
CA GLU A 103 -6.36 -10.20 14.79
C GLU A 103 -6.54 -8.77 14.26
N PRO A 104 -7.36 -7.94 14.92
CA PRO A 104 -7.56 -6.54 14.54
C PRO A 104 -6.25 -5.77 14.54
N ARG A 105 -6.05 -4.94 13.52
CA ARG A 105 -4.94 -4.00 13.43
C ARG A 105 -5.43 -2.61 13.72
N VAL A 106 -4.99 -2.03 14.83
CA VAL A 106 -5.32 -0.66 15.23
C VAL A 106 -4.14 0.24 14.93
N ARG A 107 -4.37 1.32 14.19
CA ARG A 107 -3.30 2.26 13.82
C ARG A 107 -3.80 3.70 13.78
N LEU A 108 -2.93 4.62 14.10
CA LEU A 108 -3.18 6.03 13.82
C LEU A 108 -2.97 6.26 12.32
N GLN A 109 -3.98 6.82 11.65
CA GLN A 109 -3.82 7.19 10.24
C GLN A 109 -2.69 8.22 10.11
N ALA A 110 -1.72 7.91 9.25
CA ALA A 110 -0.64 8.84 8.98
C ALA A 110 -1.21 10.09 8.29
N ARG A 111 -0.88 11.26 8.82
CA ARG A 111 -1.22 12.53 8.16
C ARG A 111 -0.33 12.68 6.94
N THR A 112 -0.88 12.35 5.80
CA THR A 112 -0.24 12.57 4.50
C THR A 112 -1.02 13.62 3.76
N HIS A 113 -0.31 14.55 3.13
CA HIS A 113 -0.90 15.57 2.28
C HIS A 113 -0.23 15.49 0.94
N ASP A 114 -1.02 15.53 -0.10
CA ASP A 114 -0.55 15.54 -1.47
C ASP A 114 0.24 16.83 -1.71
N VAL A 115 1.40 16.71 -2.29
CA VAL A 115 2.25 17.85 -2.66
C VAL A 115 2.29 17.99 -4.16
N MET A 116 2.54 16.90 -4.86
CA MET A 116 2.70 16.87 -6.32
C MET A 116 2.27 15.53 -6.88
N GLU A 117 1.78 15.55 -8.11
CA GLU A 117 1.48 14.36 -8.90
C GLU A 117 2.33 14.39 -10.18
N LEU A 118 3.19 13.38 -10.34
CA LEU A 118 3.91 13.14 -11.56
C LEU A 118 3.18 12.13 -12.42
N VAL A 119 3.21 12.31 -13.73
CA VAL A 119 2.66 11.37 -14.68
C VAL A 119 3.75 10.89 -15.63
N LEU A 120 3.92 9.57 -15.74
CA LEU A 120 4.68 8.94 -16.82
C LEU A 120 3.69 8.47 -17.88
N TYR A 121 3.94 8.81 -19.14
CA TYR A 121 3.05 8.47 -20.24
C TYR A 121 3.82 8.23 -21.53
N GLY A 122 3.25 7.45 -22.43
CA GLY A 122 3.85 7.14 -23.73
C GLY A 122 3.16 5.97 -24.42
N GLU A 123 3.42 5.79 -25.71
CA GLU A 123 2.91 4.68 -26.52
C GLU A 123 3.72 3.39 -26.25
N VAL A 124 3.66 2.92 -25.01
CA VAL A 124 4.24 1.65 -24.56
C VAL A 124 3.20 0.87 -23.75
N ASP A 125 3.46 -0.42 -23.54
CA ASP A 125 2.57 -1.25 -22.73
C ASP A 125 2.59 -0.81 -21.26
N ILE A 126 1.51 -1.11 -20.54
CA ILE A 126 1.33 -0.71 -19.14
C ILE A 126 2.34 -1.36 -18.21
N TRP A 127 2.84 -2.58 -18.54
CA TRP A 127 3.88 -3.27 -17.79
C TRP A 127 5.18 -2.46 -17.77
N THR A 128 5.61 -2.01 -18.95
CA THR A 128 6.79 -1.15 -19.11
C THR A 128 6.62 0.17 -18.36
N LEU A 129 5.44 0.84 -18.48
CA LEU A 129 5.16 2.07 -17.75
C LEU A 129 5.21 1.87 -16.23
N ARG A 130 4.64 0.77 -15.72
CA ARG A 130 4.67 0.49 -14.29
C ARG A 130 6.07 0.23 -13.79
N GLN A 131 6.86 -0.56 -14.51
CA GLN A 131 8.27 -0.81 -14.14
C GLN A 131 9.08 0.48 -14.10
N LEU A 132 8.89 1.37 -15.09
CA LEU A 132 9.53 2.67 -15.10
C LEU A 132 9.00 3.55 -13.96
N GLY A 133 7.70 3.50 -13.67
CA GLY A 133 7.09 4.17 -12.52
C GLY A 133 7.72 3.76 -11.19
N GLU A 134 7.97 2.47 -11.00
CA GLU A 134 8.65 1.96 -9.81
C GLU A 134 10.11 2.45 -9.70
N GLN A 135 10.82 2.50 -10.82
CA GLN A 135 12.18 3.06 -10.85
C GLN A 135 12.17 4.55 -10.49
N VAL A 136 11.24 5.31 -11.07
CA VAL A 136 11.07 6.74 -10.78
C VAL A 136 10.67 6.95 -9.32
N ARG A 137 9.72 6.20 -8.79
CA ARG A 137 9.34 6.24 -7.37
C ARG A 137 10.54 5.99 -6.46
N ASN A 138 11.32 4.94 -6.75
CA ASN A 138 12.49 4.60 -5.96
C ASN A 138 13.57 5.69 -6.07
N ARG A 139 13.70 6.32 -7.23
CA ARG A 139 14.61 7.46 -7.42
C ARG A 139 14.15 8.67 -6.60
N LEU A 140 12.86 8.99 -6.58
CA LEU A 140 12.27 10.04 -5.75
C LEU A 140 12.50 9.76 -4.26
N LEU A 141 12.25 8.54 -3.79
CA LEU A 141 12.46 8.14 -2.40
C LEU A 141 13.94 8.14 -1.97
N SER A 142 14.89 8.21 -2.91
CA SER A 142 16.31 8.40 -2.59
C SER A 142 16.66 9.85 -2.23
N GLU A 143 15.79 10.81 -2.53
CA GLU A 143 15.94 12.20 -2.11
C GLU A 143 15.53 12.35 -0.63
N SER A 144 16.35 13.02 0.16
CA SER A 144 16.11 13.17 1.61
C SER A 144 14.84 13.96 1.96
N ALA A 145 14.36 14.80 1.05
CA ALA A 145 13.15 15.58 1.21
C ALA A 145 11.88 14.75 0.93
N VAL A 146 11.96 13.65 0.16
CA VAL A 146 10.83 12.83 -0.25
C VAL A 146 10.75 11.58 0.63
N THR A 147 9.79 11.50 1.55
CA THR A 147 9.64 10.35 2.46
C THR A 147 8.56 9.39 2.03
N ARG A 148 7.62 9.85 1.19
CA ARG A 148 6.55 9.02 0.67
C ARG A 148 6.21 9.37 -0.77
N ALA A 149 6.21 8.36 -1.61
CA ALA A 149 5.74 8.41 -2.98
C ALA A 149 5.06 7.08 -3.30
N ASP A 150 3.82 7.14 -3.77
CA ASP A 150 3.00 5.97 -4.11
C ASP A 150 2.69 5.99 -5.61
N ILE A 151 2.58 4.81 -6.21
CA ILE A 151 2.13 4.68 -7.60
C ILE A 151 0.63 4.47 -7.56
N SER A 152 -0.10 5.30 -8.29
CA SER A 152 -1.54 5.22 -8.46
C SER A 152 -1.92 5.04 -9.93
N ASP A 153 -3.21 4.87 -10.17
CA ASP A 153 -3.77 4.76 -11.51
C ASP A 153 -3.23 3.60 -12.36
N VAL A 154 -2.87 2.51 -11.70
CA VAL A 154 -2.40 1.28 -12.37
C VAL A 154 -2.91 0.05 -11.62
N PRO A 155 -3.36 -1.00 -12.34
CA PRO A 155 -3.83 -2.23 -11.73
C PRO A 155 -2.71 -2.92 -10.92
N ASP A 156 -3.09 -3.66 -9.88
CA ASP A 156 -2.15 -4.45 -9.11
C ASP A 156 -1.57 -5.62 -9.90
N TYR A 157 -0.36 -6.03 -9.54
CA TYR A 157 0.27 -7.21 -10.14
C TYR A 157 -0.49 -8.47 -9.73
N LEU A 158 -0.73 -9.32 -10.72
CA LEU A 158 -1.35 -10.63 -10.55
C LEU A 158 -0.48 -11.70 -11.22
N THR A 159 -0.17 -12.78 -10.50
CA THR A 159 0.35 -14.00 -11.11
C THR A 159 -0.79 -15.00 -11.26
N SER A 160 -1.19 -15.28 -12.50
CA SER A 160 -2.23 -16.26 -12.81
C SER A 160 -1.66 -17.66 -12.95
N VAL A 161 -2.36 -18.66 -12.41
CA VAL A 161 -2.04 -20.07 -12.51
C VAL A 161 -3.22 -20.81 -13.13
N GLU A 162 -3.13 -21.16 -14.38
CA GLU A 162 -4.19 -21.84 -15.13
C GLU A 162 -3.86 -23.31 -15.33
N ILE A 163 -4.74 -24.19 -14.83
CA ILE A 163 -4.58 -25.66 -14.95
C ILE A 163 -5.80 -26.26 -15.60
N SER A 164 -5.59 -27.10 -16.62
CA SER A 164 -6.71 -27.81 -17.23
C SER A 164 -7.23 -28.92 -16.31
N GLN A 165 -8.55 -29.16 -16.35
CA GLN A 165 -9.13 -30.29 -15.62
C GLN A 165 -8.58 -31.66 -16.07
N THR A 166 -8.15 -31.75 -17.33
CA THR A 166 -7.54 -32.98 -17.87
C THR A 166 -6.21 -33.23 -17.18
N THR A 167 -5.37 -32.20 -17.07
CA THR A 167 -4.07 -32.29 -16.39
C THR A 167 -4.22 -32.62 -14.92
N LEU A 168 -5.18 -31.99 -14.21
CA LEU A 168 -5.44 -32.31 -12.81
C LEU A 168 -5.79 -33.80 -12.63
N ARG A 169 -6.60 -34.39 -13.52
CA ARG A 169 -6.94 -35.82 -13.47
C ARG A 169 -5.76 -36.73 -13.79
N GLU A 170 -4.92 -36.34 -14.77
CA GLU A 170 -3.75 -37.11 -15.17
C GLU A 170 -2.75 -37.25 -14.02
N TYR A 171 -2.56 -36.18 -13.26
CA TYR A 171 -1.67 -36.16 -12.09
C TYR A 171 -2.36 -36.51 -10.77
N ASN A 172 -3.66 -36.87 -10.80
CA ASN A 172 -4.47 -37.19 -9.64
C ASN A 172 -4.44 -36.09 -8.56
N LEU A 173 -4.51 -34.82 -9.00
CA LEU A 173 -4.52 -33.62 -8.17
C LEU A 173 -5.90 -32.94 -8.21
N THR A 174 -6.24 -32.25 -7.13
CA THR A 174 -7.38 -31.32 -7.08
C THR A 174 -6.89 -29.88 -7.11
N LEU A 175 -7.75 -28.94 -7.50
CA LEU A 175 -7.40 -27.52 -7.51
C LEU A 175 -7.04 -27.03 -6.09
N ASP A 176 -7.80 -27.48 -5.07
CA ASP A 176 -7.54 -27.13 -3.67
C ASP A 176 -6.19 -27.65 -3.17
N GLN A 177 -5.78 -28.85 -3.60
CA GLN A 177 -4.45 -29.37 -3.27
C GLN A 177 -3.35 -28.51 -3.87
N VAL A 178 -3.49 -28.11 -5.14
CA VAL A 178 -2.51 -27.23 -5.79
C VAL A 178 -2.48 -25.86 -5.12
N ALA A 179 -3.63 -25.29 -4.81
CA ALA A 179 -3.73 -24.02 -4.07
C ALA A 179 -3.01 -24.10 -2.71
N SER A 180 -3.27 -25.17 -1.95
CA SER A 180 -2.60 -25.39 -0.65
C SER A 180 -1.09 -25.55 -0.76
N ILE A 181 -0.60 -26.20 -1.81
CA ILE A 181 0.85 -26.35 -2.08
C ILE A 181 1.48 -25.00 -2.40
N ILE A 182 0.83 -24.19 -3.23
CA ILE A 182 1.28 -22.83 -3.57
C ILE A 182 1.34 -21.97 -2.30
N GLU A 183 0.28 -21.97 -1.49
CA GLU A 183 0.21 -21.23 -0.25
C GLU A 183 1.33 -21.61 0.72
N GLN A 184 1.53 -22.91 0.95
CA GLN A 184 2.60 -23.40 1.83
C GLN A 184 4.00 -23.08 1.31
N SER A 185 4.18 -23.07 -0.02
CA SER A 185 5.48 -22.79 -0.67
C SER A 185 5.79 -21.30 -0.75
N SER A 186 4.82 -20.43 -0.44
CA SER A 186 4.94 -18.96 -0.55
C SER A 186 4.88 -18.25 0.80
N ARG A 187 4.82 -18.99 1.91
CA ARG A 187 4.81 -18.42 3.25
C ARG A 187 6.22 -18.15 3.77
N ASP A 188 6.41 -16.99 4.38
CA ASP A 188 7.58 -16.71 5.21
C ASP A 188 7.45 -17.51 6.52
N VAL A 189 8.28 -18.51 6.72
CA VAL A 189 8.28 -19.32 7.95
C VAL A 189 9.40 -18.83 8.86
N PRO A 190 9.10 -18.44 10.12
CA PRO A 190 10.14 -18.21 11.10
C PRO A 190 10.86 -19.55 11.39
N ALA A 191 12.13 -19.65 11.00
CA ALA A 191 12.92 -20.87 11.15
C ALA A 191 13.50 -21.06 12.59
N GLY A 192 13.12 -20.18 13.52
CA GLY A 192 13.55 -20.22 14.92
C GLY A 192 14.82 -19.40 15.18
N ASN A 193 15.30 -19.48 16.44
CA ASN A 193 16.51 -18.80 16.90
C ASN A 193 17.65 -19.80 17.00
N LEU A 194 18.81 -19.47 16.49
CA LEU A 194 20.05 -20.21 16.74
C LEU A 194 20.80 -19.49 17.87
N ALA A 195 20.88 -20.13 19.04
CA ALA A 195 21.72 -19.63 20.12
C ALA A 195 23.19 -19.92 19.79
N THR A 196 24.02 -18.89 19.76
CA THR A 196 25.47 -18.99 19.56
C THR A 196 26.20 -18.37 20.76
N ASP A 197 27.47 -18.71 20.94
CA ASP A 197 28.29 -18.14 22.03
C ASP A 197 28.40 -16.59 21.98
N ASN A 198 28.05 -15.97 20.86
CA ASN A 198 28.09 -14.52 20.62
C ASN A 198 26.71 -13.85 20.52
N GLY A 199 25.62 -14.57 20.86
CA GLY A 199 24.25 -14.05 20.80
C GLY A 199 23.28 -14.95 20.03
N GLU A 200 22.03 -14.55 19.98
CA GLU A 200 20.97 -15.22 19.22
C GLU A 200 20.95 -14.73 17.77
N ILE A 201 20.95 -15.67 16.83
CA ILE A 201 20.75 -15.39 15.41
C ILE A 201 19.32 -15.81 15.06
N LEU A 202 18.50 -14.83 14.67
CA LEU A 202 17.15 -15.09 14.16
C LEU A 202 17.25 -15.64 12.73
N LEU A 203 16.89 -16.91 12.55
CA LEU A 203 16.77 -17.53 11.24
C LEU A 203 15.38 -17.28 10.69
N ARG A 204 15.30 -16.56 9.59
CA ARG A 204 14.07 -16.35 8.82
C ARG A 204 14.21 -16.98 7.45
N LEU A 205 13.43 -18.00 7.19
CA LEU A 205 13.31 -18.55 5.85
C LEU A 205 12.38 -17.64 5.05
N LYS A 206 12.93 -16.92 4.07
CA LYS A 206 12.16 -16.05 3.18
C LYS A 206 11.83 -16.83 1.90
N GLU A 207 10.64 -17.42 1.86
CA GLU A 207 10.17 -18.23 0.71
C GLU A 207 9.03 -17.56 -0.08
N ARG A 208 8.75 -16.29 0.20
CA ARG A 208 7.67 -15.58 -0.51
C ARG A 208 8.02 -15.44 -1.99
N LYS A 209 7.24 -16.10 -2.82
CA LYS A 209 7.32 -16.01 -4.27
C LYS A 209 6.64 -14.73 -4.76
N GLN A 210 7.19 -14.11 -5.79
CA GLN A 210 6.67 -12.84 -6.32
C GLN A 210 6.35 -12.90 -7.81
N TRP A 211 6.98 -13.80 -8.57
CA TRP A 211 6.90 -13.83 -10.03
C TRP A 211 6.60 -15.22 -10.56
N ALA A 212 5.97 -15.28 -11.73
CA ALA A 212 5.56 -16.52 -12.40
C ALA A 212 6.69 -17.56 -12.51
N ASP A 213 7.92 -17.13 -12.78
CA ASP A 213 9.09 -18.02 -12.86
C ASP A 213 9.38 -18.71 -11.51
N GLU A 214 9.18 -18.02 -10.40
CA GLU A 214 9.36 -18.59 -9.06
C GLU A 214 8.21 -19.55 -8.71
N PHE A 215 6.97 -19.21 -9.06
CA PHE A 215 5.82 -20.07 -8.87
C PHE A 215 5.91 -21.32 -9.73
N SER A 216 6.35 -21.22 -10.99
CA SER A 216 6.47 -22.34 -11.91
C SER A 216 7.42 -23.44 -11.41
N ARG A 217 8.38 -23.10 -10.54
CA ARG A 217 9.35 -24.03 -9.93
C ARG A 217 8.83 -24.75 -8.67
N ILE A 218 7.63 -24.42 -8.19
CA ILE A 218 7.05 -25.10 -7.03
C ILE A 218 6.81 -26.56 -7.37
N VAL A 219 7.29 -27.45 -6.49
CA VAL A 219 7.11 -28.90 -6.62
C VAL A 219 5.71 -29.29 -6.19
N VAL A 220 4.88 -29.77 -7.10
CA VAL A 220 3.50 -30.16 -6.83
C VAL A 220 3.32 -31.67 -6.62
N SER A 221 4.22 -32.49 -7.16
CA SER A 221 4.17 -33.94 -6.97
C SER A 221 5.57 -34.55 -7.11
N ARG A 222 5.76 -35.71 -6.48
CA ARG A 222 6.93 -36.57 -6.65
C ARG A 222 6.48 -37.97 -7.01
N ALA A 223 6.94 -38.48 -8.16
CA ALA A 223 6.67 -39.83 -8.54
C ALA A 223 7.53 -40.83 -7.74
N ASP A 224 7.09 -42.09 -7.62
CA ASP A 224 7.82 -43.15 -6.93
C ASP A 224 9.21 -43.42 -7.55
N SER A 225 9.40 -43.06 -8.81
CA SER A 225 10.68 -43.11 -9.54
C SER A 225 11.68 -42.02 -9.10
N GLY A 226 11.26 -41.06 -8.23
CA GLY A 226 12.04 -39.88 -7.86
C GLY A 226 11.91 -38.69 -8.82
N ALA A 227 11.13 -38.83 -9.89
CA ALA A 227 10.85 -37.71 -10.80
C ALA A 227 10.02 -36.65 -10.08
N VAL A 228 10.39 -35.39 -10.26
CA VAL A 228 9.74 -34.23 -9.66
C VAL A 228 8.84 -33.56 -10.70
N VAL A 229 7.59 -33.29 -10.35
CA VAL A 229 6.66 -32.54 -11.18
C VAL A 229 6.51 -31.15 -10.56
N THR A 230 6.80 -30.14 -11.35
CA THR A 230 6.67 -28.73 -10.92
C THR A 230 5.35 -28.12 -11.38
N LEU A 231 4.99 -26.98 -10.80
CA LEU A 231 3.78 -26.26 -11.21
C LEU A 231 3.82 -25.87 -12.69
N GLY A 232 4.99 -25.45 -13.20
CA GLY A 232 5.18 -25.13 -14.61
C GLY A 232 5.04 -26.32 -15.57
N ASP A 233 5.15 -27.57 -15.08
CA ASP A 233 4.92 -28.76 -15.90
C ASP A 233 3.43 -29.05 -16.12
N ILE A 234 2.56 -28.58 -15.21
CA ILE A 234 1.13 -28.88 -15.22
C ILE A 234 0.22 -27.66 -15.39
N ALA A 235 0.78 -26.45 -15.27
CA ALA A 235 0.06 -25.19 -15.31
C ALA A 235 0.69 -24.19 -16.25
N THR A 236 -0.11 -23.31 -16.82
CA THR A 236 0.36 -22.05 -17.41
C THR A 236 0.45 -21.02 -16.30
N VAL A 237 1.66 -20.57 -15.99
CA VAL A 237 1.91 -19.55 -14.97
C VAL A 237 2.37 -18.28 -15.65
N GLN A 238 1.63 -17.19 -15.46
CA GLN A 238 1.89 -15.92 -16.14
C GLN A 238 1.74 -14.75 -15.19
N ASP A 239 2.67 -13.80 -15.29
CA ASP A 239 2.52 -12.50 -14.64
C ASP A 239 1.67 -11.59 -15.51
N GLY A 240 0.80 -10.84 -14.86
CA GLY A 240 -0.11 -9.92 -15.48
C GLY A 240 -0.58 -8.85 -14.50
N PHE A 241 -1.71 -8.29 -14.81
CA PHE A 241 -2.41 -7.36 -13.94
C PHE A 241 -3.80 -7.87 -13.60
N GLU A 242 -4.31 -7.46 -12.46
CA GLU A 242 -5.72 -7.66 -12.13
C GLU A 242 -6.61 -6.99 -13.19
N ASP A 243 -7.63 -7.71 -13.66
CA ASP A 243 -8.60 -7.18 -14.62
C ASP A 243 -9.59 -6.26 -13.89
N SER A 244 -9.10 -5.09 -13.51
CA SER A 244 -9.89 -4.07 -12.83
C SER A 244 -10.76 -3.25 -13.80
N GLY A 245 -10.61 -3.44 -15.12
CA GLY A 245 -11.25 -2.59 -16.14
C GLY A 245 -10.76 -1.14 -16.14
N PHE A 246 -9.73 -0.84 -15.35
CA PHE A 246 -9.19 0.50 -15.16
C PHE A 246 -8.05 0.79 -16.15
N HIS A 247 -8.15 1.91 -16.84
CA HIS A 247 -7.12 2.37 -17.77
C HIS A 247 -6.91 3.87 -17.59
N SER A 248 -5.72 4.27 -17.13
CA SER A 248 -5.33 5.67 -17.07
C SER A 248 -4.70 6.13 -18.38
N ARG A 249 -5.09 7.32 -18.81
CA ARG A 249 -4.53 7.96 -20.02
C ARG A 249 -4.27 9.44 -19.78
N PHE A 250 -3.06 9.86 -20.13
CA PHE A 250 -2.68 11.27 -20.13
C PHE A 250 -2.41 11.73 -21.58
N ASN A 251 -3.07 12.80 -22.00
CA ASN A 251 -2.99 13.28 -23.40
C ASN A 251 -3.31 12.20 -24.46
N GLY A 252 -4.19 11.25 -24.12
CA GLY A 252 -4.59 10.16 -25.00
C GLY A 252 -3.63 8.96 -25.06
N GLN A 253 -2.51 9.02 -24.37
CA GLN A 253 -1.52 7.93 -24.25
C GLN A 253 -1.68 7.19 -22.92
N PRO A 254 -1.33 5.89 -22.86
CA PRO A 254 -1.27 5.16 -21.59
C PRO A 254 -0.41 5.89 -20.56
N SER A 255 -0.85 5.90 -19.30
CA SER A 255 -0.14 6.61 -18.24
C SER A 255 -0.15 5.88 -16.91
N VAL A 256 0.83 6.22 -16.07
CA VAL A 256 0.97 5.82 -14.66
C VAL A 256 1.23 7.08 -13.86
N GLU A 257 0.57 7.21 -12.72
CA GLU A 257 0.73 8.36 -11.83
C GLU A 257 1.59 8.01 -10.63
N ILE A 258 2.35 9.00 -10.16
CA ILE A 258 3.16 8.91 -8.95
C ILE A 258 2.77 10.08 -8.06
N GLU A 259 2.08 9.77 -6.99
CA GLU A 259 1.64 10.72 -5.98
C GLU A 259 2.75 10.91 -4.95
N ILE A 260 3.09 12.15 -4.67
CA ILE A 260 4.15 12.51 -3.72
C ILE A 260 3.52 13.24 -2.55
N PHE A 261 3.76 12.71 -1.35
CA PHE A 261 3.15 13.17 -0.12
C PHE A 261 4.17 13.80 0.81
N ARG A 262 3.74 14.81 1.57
CA ARG A 262 4.43 15.23 2.78
C ARG A 262 3.89 14.49 4.00
N THR A 263 4.76 14.24 4.94
CA THR A 263 4.40 13.67 6.25
C THR A 263 4.82 14.63 7.36
N GLY A 264 3.92 14.84 8.33
CA GLY A 264 4.20 15.68 9.49
C GLY A 264 4.53 17.13 9.13
N SER A 265 5.69 17.62 9.56
CA SER A 265 6.13 19.01 9.41
C SER A 265 7.07 19.25 8.20
N GLN A 266 7.12 18.34 7.24
CA GLN A 266 7.96 18.52 6.05
C GLN A 266 7.53 19.74 5.25
N SER A 267 8.52 20.45 4.69
CA SER A 267 8.31 21.62 3.84
C SER A 267 7.86 21.19 2.44
N PRO A 268 6.70 21.60 1.95
CA PRO A 268 6.27 21.32 0.57
C PRO A 268 7.24 21.89 -0.48
N LEU A 269 7.89 23.01 -0.17
CA LEU A 269 8.85 23.66 -1.08
C LEU A 269 10.11 22.84 -1.26
N ASP A 270 10.65 22.25 -0.17
CA ASP A 270 11.84 21.40 -0.24
C ASP A 270 11.56 20.11 -1.03
N ILE A 271 10.33 19.56 -0.86
CA ILE A 271 9.89 18.42 -1.65
C ILE A 271 9.80 18.79 -3.13
N ALA A 272 9.18 19.94 -3.45
CA ALA A 272 9.03 20.40 -4.83
C ALA A 272 10.39 20.61 -5.51
N GLU A 273 11.35 21.27 -4.85
CA GLU A 273 12.69 21.48 -5.39
C GLU A 273 13.41 20.14 -5.67
N ALA A 274 13.30 19.18 -4.75
CA ALA A 274 13.87 17.83 -4.95
C ALA A 274 13.22 17.12 -6.14
N VAL A 275 11.90 17.17 -6.26
CA VAL A 275 11.14 16.53 -7.35
C VAL A 275 11.46 17.18 -8.70
N GLU A 276 11.57 18.50 -8.77
CA GLU A 276 11.96 19.20 -9.99
C GLU A 276 13.36 18.80 -10.46
N GLY A 277 14.30 18.63 -9.52
CA GLY A 277 15.64 18.13 -9.81
C GLY A 277 15.60 16.72 -10.43
N VAL A 278 14.82 15.82 -9.85
CA VAL A 278 14.63 14.45 -10.39
C VAL A 278 13.93 14.50 -11.75
N MET A 279 12.92 15.33 -11.94
CA MET A 279 12.24 15.49 -13.23
C MET A 279 13.20 15.97 -14.34
N ALA A 280 14.10 16.89 -14.03
CA ALA A 280 15.09 17.36 -15.01
C ALA A 280 16.03 16.21 -15.45
N GLU A 281 16.43 15.34 -14.53
CA GLU A 281 17.19 14.12 -14.81
C GLU A 281 16.39 13.15 -15.67
N LEU A 282 15.14 12.87 -15.29
CA LEU A 282 14.25 11.91 -15.97
C LEU A 282 13.97 12.29 -17.42
N LYS A 283 13.81 13.58 -17.72
CA LYS A 283 13.62 14.06 -19.12
C LYS A 283 14.77 13.69 -20.05
N THR A 284 15.93 13.36 -19.51
CA THR A 284 17.12 12.99 -20.29
C THR A 284 17.44 11.50 -20.24
N THR A 285 16.89 10.77 -19.25
CA THR A 285 17.23 9.36 -18.99
C THR A 285 16.12 8.39 -19.34
N LEU A 286 14.87 8.84 -19.39
CA LEU A 286 13.75 7.97 -19.79
C LEU A 286 13.90 7.55 -21.25
N PRO A 287 13.60 6.27 -21.56
CA PRO A 287 13.65 5.77 -22.93
C PRO A 287 12.49 6.32 -23.77
N ASP A 288 12.77 6.66 -25.03
CA ASP A 288 11.71 6.99 -25.99
C ASP A 288 10.76 5.78 -26.19
N PRO A 289 9.43 6.00 -26.30
CA PRO A 289 8.69 7.27 -26.35
C PRO A 289 8.13 7.73 -24.99
N VAL A 290 8.66 7.24 -23.85
CA VAL A 290 8.13 7.57 -22.52
C VAL A 290 8.55 8.98 -22.12
N GLN A 291 7.57 9.72 -21.60
CA GLN A 291 7.73 11.09 -21.12
C GLN A 291 7.26 11.23 -19.69
N VAL A 292 7.81 12.22 -18.99
CA VAL A 292 7.36 12.61 -17.65
C VAL A 292 6.77 14.01 -17.69
N GLY A 293 5.58 14.16 -17.08
CA GLY A 293 4.88 15.41 -16.89
C GLY A 293 4.50 15.63 -15.43
N MET A 294 4.07 16.83 -15.13
CA MET A 294 3.44 17.16 -13.84
C MET A 294 1.94 17.33 -14.11
N LYS A 295 1.09 16.63 -13.34
CA LYS A 295 -0.37 16.70 -13.50
C LYS A 295 -0.98 17.74 -12.57
N ALA A 296 -0.55 17.79 -11.33
CA ALA A 296 -0.95 18.78 -10.34
C ALA A 296 0.21 19.11 -9.41
N ALA A 297 0.29 20.37 -9.02
CA ALA A 297 1.13 20.82 -7.92
C ALA A 297 0.26 21.73 -7.04
N VAL A 298 0.10 21.38 -5.78
CA VAL A 298 -0.60 22.23 -4.81
C VAL A 298 0.07 23.62 -4.71
N LEU A 299 1.33 23.71 -5.15
CA LEU A 299 2.14 24.94 -5.17
C LEU A 299 1.77 25.93 -6.29
N GLU A 300 1.22 25.51 -7.43
CA GLU A 300 0.83 26.45 -8.50
C GLU A 300 -0.24 27.43 -8.01
N THR A 301 -1.15 26.99 -7.16
CA THR A 301 -2.20 27.84 -6.57
C THR A 301 -1.63 28.92 -5.65
N VAL A 302 -0.38 28.78 -5.18
CA VAL A 302 0.26 29.71 -4.23
C VAL A 302 1.10 30.74 -4.93
N LEU A 303 1.73 30.39 -6.03
CA LEU A 303 2.55 31.33 -6.81
C LEU A 303 1.68 32.32 -7.58
N ASP A 304 0.50 31.89 -8.06
CA ASP A 304 -0.45 32.75 -8.78
C ASP A 304 -1.16 33.77 -7.86
N CYS A 305 -1.23 33.53 -6.55
CA CYS A 305 -1.74 34.51 -5.58
C CYS A 305 -0.69 35.56 -5.15
N GLY A 306 0.58 35.36 -5.48
CA GLY A 306 1.69 36.30 -5.16
C GLY A 306 1.83 37.48 -6.13
N ASP A 307 1.33 37.34 -7.35
CA ASP A 307 1.48 38.36 -8.42
C ASP A 307 0.30 39.38 -8.50
N VAL A 308 -0.73 39.23 -7.66
CA VAL A 308 -1.89 40.15 -7.64
C VAL A 308 -1.76 41.29 -6.62
N ALA A 309 -0.64 41.39 -5.92
CA ALA A 309 -0.35 42.46 -4.97
C ALA A 309 0.82 43.34 -5.42
N GLN A 310 0.69 44.03 -6.57
CA GLN A 310 1.43 45.25 -6.92
C GLN A 310 0.47 46.39 -7.27
#